data_6ba8a5af3b826b15b1d731da7bd2c74c
#
_entry.id   6ba8a5af3b826b15b1d731da7bd2c74c
#
_cell.length_a   1.000
_cell.length_b   1.000
_cell.length_c   1.000
_cell.angle_alpha   90.00
_cell.angle_beta   90.00
_cell.angle_gamma   90.00
#
_symmetry.space_group_name_H-M   'P 1'
#
loop_
_entity.id
_entity.type
_entity.pdbx_description
1 polymer ?
#
loop_
_entity_poly.entity_id
_entity_poly.type
_entity_poly.pdbx_seq_one_letter_code
_entity_poly.pdbx_strand_id
1 'polypeptide(L)'
;MLVTQEFTVKVDGNTILNDLTLEYGPGIHVIMGPNGVGKSTFAHALMGNPNYDTEGAVEFYGKDLLAMETYERARAGLFISFQTPTPIEGLSNFQFIRQAMVSLNKNNNIKENLSNFRQSATDLGLASEWDKKQLNLEASGGEKKKNELIQLEMLDPKLAILDEPDSGLDIDAIKILVEKLRAFVDKGDKTLIIVSHYAELITKLNPDTLTILDKQGNAKQTEDIQIAYDILENGFNG
;
A
#
# COMPACT_ATOMS: atom_id res chain seq x y z
N MET A 1 9.25 10.08 5.07
CA MET A 1 10.17 9.96 3.96
C MET A 1 10.78 8.58 3.96
N LEU A 2 10.81 7.92 2.82
CA LEU A 2 11.47 6.64 2.56
C LEU A 2 12.55 6.87 1.51
N VAL A 3 13.78 6.42 1.79
CA VAL A 3 14.91 6.53 0.85
C VAL A 3 15.54 5.15 0.71
N THR A 4 15.79 4.72 -0.53
CA THR A 4 16.56 3.53 -0.82
C THR A 4 17.87 3.91 -1.49
N GLN A 5 18.96 3.20 -1.18
CA GLN A 5 20.28 3.39 -1.79
C GLN A 5 20.84 2.01 -2.18
N GLU A 6 21.09 1.82 -3.45
CA GLU A 6 21.60 0.57 -4.01
C GLU A 6 20.78 -0.66 -3.53
N PHE A 7 19.47 -0.47 -3.33
CA PHE A 7 18.59 -1.48 -2.77
C PHE A 7 18.33 -2.59 -3.76
N THR A 8 18.83 -3.77 -3.46
CA THR A 8 18.70 -4.98 -4.27
C THR A 8 17.88 -6.01 -3.52
N VAL A 9 16.97 -6.70 -4.22
CA VAL A 9 16.13 -7.75 -3.65
C VAL A 9 16.29 -9.03 -4.45
N LYS A 10 16.58 -10.13 -3.74
CA LYS A 10 16.70 -11.47 -4.31
C LYS A 10 15.62 -12.39 -3.75
N VAL A 11 15.08 -13.25 -4.59
CA VAL A 11 14.08 -14.26 -4.24
C VAL A 11 14.60 -15.61 -4.78
N ASP A 12 14.76 -16.59 -3.91
CA ASP A 12 15.33 -17.90 -4.25
C ASP A 12 16.66 -17.79 -4.99
N GLY A 13 17.53 -16.85 -4.58
CA GLY A 13 18.83 -16.57 -5.18
C GLY A 13 18.80 -15.79 -6.51
N ASN A 14 17.63 -15.48 -7.06
CA ASN A 14 17.48 -14.68 -8.27
C ASN A 14 17.28 -13.20 -7.93
N THR A 15 18.05 -12.31 -8.55
CA THR A 15 17.86 -10.86 -8.41
C THR A 15 16.57 -10.46 -9.13
N ILE A 16 15.63 -9.90 -8.39
CA ILE A 16 14.35 -9.39 -8.89
C ILE A 16 14.38 -7.87 -9.03
N LEU A 17 14.94 -7.17 -8.03
CA LEU A 17 15.16 -5.73 -8.06
C LEU A 17 16.64 -5.48 -7.91
N ASN A 18 17.17 -4.56 -8.72
CA ASN A 18 18.59 -4.35 -8.86
C ASN A 18 18.94 -2.87 -8.63
N ASP A 19 19.75 -2.60 -7.60
CA ASP A 19 20.39 -1.29 -7.37
C ASP A 19 19.41 -0.09 -7.35
N LEU A 20 18.29 -0.23 -6.64
CA LEU A 20 17.26 0.79 -6.60
C LEU A 20 17.67 1.95 -5.67
N THR A 21 17.85 3.13 -6.26
CA THR A 21 18.08 4.38 -5.53
C THR A 21 16.89 5.30 -5.78
N LEU A 22 15.97 5.37 -4.80
CA LEU A 22 14.66 6.01 -4.90
C LEU A 22 14.36 6.83 -3.65
N GLU A 23 13.57 7.89 -3.82
CA GLU A 23 13.13 8.76 -2.72
C GLU A 23 11.63 8.98 -2.79
N TYR A 24 10.94 8.75 -1.65
CA TYR A 24 9.49 8.97 -1.50
C TYR A 24 9.25 9.88 -0.28
N GLY A 25 8.99 11.15 -0.56
CA GLY A 25 8.58 12.16 0.42
C GLY A 25 7.09 12.06 0.76
N PRO A 26 6.56 13.02 1.54
CA PRO A 26 5.12 13.19 1.67
C PRO A 26 4.48 13.45 0.31
N GLY A 27 3.32 12.81 0.04
CA GLY A 27 2.63 12.94 -1.23
C GLY A 27 2.17 11.59 -1.80
N ILE A 28 1.78 11.61 -3.07
CA ILE A 28 1.30 10.44 -3.82
C ILE A 28 2.34 10.03 -4.86
N HIS A 29 2.74 8.78 -4.82
CA HIS A 29 3.73 8.21 -5.72
C HIS A 29 3.15 6.97 -6.39
N VAL A 30 3.45 6.79 -7.68
CA VAL A 30 2.98 5.62 -8.44
C VAL A 30 4.17 4.80 -8.90
N ILE A 31 4.07 3.47 -8.75
CA ILE A 31 5.00 2.51 -9.32
C ILE A 31 4.31 1.79 -10.46
N MET A 32 4.90 1.86 -11.64
CA MET A 32 4.47 1.18 -12.85
C MET A 32 5.56 0.23 -13.36
N GLY A 33 5.16 -0.71 -14.18
CA GLY A 33 6.07 -1.67 -14.83
C GLY A 33 5.30 -2.87 -15.35
N PRO A 34 5.85 -3.65 -16.28
CA PRO A 34 5.24 -4.87 -16.76
C PRO A 34 4.91 -5.86 -15.65
N ASN A 35 4.04 -6.83 -15.92
CA ASN A 35 3.73 -7.86 -14.93
C ASN A 35 4.97 -8.72 -14.67
N GLY A 36 5.18 -9.07 -13.39
CA GLY A 36 6.30 -9.92 -12.96
C GLY A 36 7.65 -9.21 -12.80
N VAL A 37 7.74 -7.88 -12.95
CA VAL A 37 9.03 -7.15 -12.83
C VAL A 37 9.44 -6.83 -11.38
N GLY A 38 8.65 -7.22 -10.37
CA GLY A 38 9.03 -7.02 -8.98
C GLY A 38 8.31 -5.89 -8.25
N LYS A 39 7.20 -5.31 -8.78
CA LYS A 39 6.45 -4.25 -8.09
C LYS A 39 5.98 -4.68 -6.70
N SER A 40 5.30 -5.80 -6.58
CA SER A 40 4.86 -6.37 -5.30
C SER A 40 6.06 -6.84 -4.45
N THR A 41 7.14 -7.30 -5.11
CA THR A 41 8.39 -7.67 -4.42
C THR A 41 8.99 -6.48 -3.68
N PHE A 42 8.99 -5.28 -4.28
CA PHE A 42 9.43 -4.05 -3.63
C PHE A 42 8.67 -3.77 -2.34
N ALA A 43 7.33 -3.81 -2.41
CA ALA A 43 6.48 -3.58 -1.24
C ALA A 43 6.72 -4.62 -0.13
N HIS A 44 6.77 -5.90 -0.50
CA HIS A 44 6.99 -6.99 0.46
C HIS A 44 8.39 -6.97 1.08
N ALA A 45 9.43 -6.62 0.30
CA ALA A 45 10.78 -6.47 0.80
C ALA A 45 10.90 -5.34 1.83
N LEU A 46 10.25 -4.20 1.57
CA LEU A 46 10.18 -3.09 2.53
C LEU A 46 9.45 -3.49 3.83
N MET A 47 8.46 -4.38 3.76
CA MET A 47 7.80 -4.90 4.97
C MET A 47 8.61 -5.98 5.69
N GLY A 48 9.71 -6.49 5.10
CA GLY A 48 10.58 -7.48 5.71
C GLY A 48 10.08 -8.91 5.52
N ASN A 49 9.70 -9.27 4.29
CA ASN A 49 9.36 -10.65 3.96
C ASN A 49 10.58 -11.55 4.21
N PRO A 50 10.49 -12.57 5.10
CA PRO A 50 11.63 -13.39 5.48
C PRO A 50 12.16 -14.30 4.35
N ASN A 51 11.42 -14.44 3.24
CA ASN A 51 11.82 -15.23 2.08
C ASN A 51 12.65 -14.41 1.07
N TYR A 52 12.93 -13.14 1.37
CA TYR A 52 13.65 -12.25 0.48
C TYR A 52 15.00 -11.85 1.09
N ASP A 53 16.06 -12.00 0.32
CA ASP A 53 17.36 -11.46 0.68
C ASP A 53 17.44 -10.01 0.18
N THR A 54 17.88 -9.10 1.04
CA THR A 54 17.97 -7.67 0.72
C THR A 54 19.39 -7.16 0.96
N GLU A 55 19.88 -6.34 0.01
CA GLU A 55 21.20 -5.68 0.06
C GLU A 55 21.02 -4.17 -0.14
N GLY A 56 22.04 -3.38 0.18
CA GLY A 56 21.98 -1.91 0.12
C GLY A 56 21.48 -1.28 1.40
N ALA A 57 20.89 -0.09 1.34
CA ALA A 57 20.35 0.61 2.50
C ALA A 57 18.93 1.11 2.25
N VAL A 58 18.10 1.07 3.28
CA VAL A 58 16.74 1.62 3.26
C VAL A 58 16.51 2.44 4.52
N GLU A 59 16.37 3.74 4.37
CA GLU A 59 16.05 4.65 5.45
C GLU A 59 14.56 4.98 5.49
N PHE A 60 13.94 4.86 6.65
CA PHE A 60 12.56 5.25 6.90
C PHE A 60 12.47 6.21 8.08
N TYR A 61 12.20 7.49 7.79
CA TYR A 61 12.18 8.57 8.79
C TYR A 61 13.45 8.60 9.68
N GLY A 62 14.62 8.51 9.08
CA GLY A 62 15.92 8.57 9.76
C GLY A 62 16.33 7.27 10.47
N LYS A 63 15.63 6.16 10.21
CA LYS A 63 15.92 4.84 10.81
C LYS A 63 16.25 3.84 9.72
N ASP A 64 17.22 2.98 9.98
CA ASP A 64 17.53 1.84 9.11
C ASP A 64 16.38 0.83 9.14
N LEU A 65 15.64 0.75 8.02
CA LEU A 65 14.48 -0.14 7.90
C LEU A 65 14.90 -1.60 7.81
N LEU A 66 16.06 -1.90 7.21
CA LEU A 66 16.50 -3.29 7.03
C LEU A 66 16.90 -3.95 8.36
N ALA A 67 17.33 -3.16 9.34
CA ALA A 67 17.64 -3.64 10.69
C ALA A 67 16.39 -3.93 11.54
N MET A 68 15.18 -3.59 11.06
CA MET A 68 13.93 -3.77 11.82
C MET A 68 13.24 -5.08 11.47
N GLU A 69 12.67 -5.74 12.48
CA GLU A 69 11.70 -6.81 12.29
C GLU A 69 10.39 -6.32 11.68
N THR A 70 9.63 -7.18 11.01
CA THR A 70 8.36 -6.83 10.35
C THR A 70 7.40 -6.05 11.25
N TYR A 71 7.23 -6.47 12.50
CA TYR A 71 6.35 -5.78 13.46
C TYR A 71 6.88 -4.40 13.89
N GLU A 72 8.20 -4.20 13.88
CA GLU A 72 8.82 -2.91 14.20
C GLU A 72 8.62 -1.92 13.05
N ARG A 73 8.70 -2.39 11.79
CA ARG A 73 8.38 -1.58 10.59
C ARG A 73 6.94 -1.11 10.64
N ALA A 74 5.99 -1.98 10.96
CA ALA A 74 4.59 -1.62 11.15
C ALA A 74 4.41 -0.58 12.27
N ARG A 75 5.08 -0.77 13.43
CA ARG A 75 5.06 0.20 14.54
C ARG A 75 5.73 1.53 14.21
N ALA A 76 6.71 1.54 13.32
CA ALA A 76 7.32 2.77 12.82
C ALA A 76 6.36 3.57 11.93
N GLY A 77 5.29 2.95 11.45
CA GLY A 77 4.24 3.56 10.64
C GLY A 77 4.24 3.13 9.18
N LEU A 78 4.83 1.99 8.85
CA LEU A 78 4.72 1.38 7.52
C LEU A 78 3.47 0.51 7.43
N PHE A 79 2.70 0.66 6.37
CA PHE A 79 1.52 -0.14 6.04
C PHE A 79 1.64 -0.67 4.61
N ILE A 80 1.24 -1.90 4.40
CA ILE A 80 1.15 -2.49 3.06
C ILE A 80 -0.22 -3.17 2.90
N SER A 81 -0.89 -2.94 1.77
CA SER A 81 -2.00 -3.77 1.36
C SER A 81 -1.49 -4.97 0.56
N PHE A 82 -2.13 -6.10 0.73
CA PHE A 82 -1.78 -7.31 -0.01
C PHE A 82 -2.62 -7.44 -1.28
N GLN A 83 -2.03 -7.94 -2.35
CA GLN A 83 -2.79 -8.25 -3.56
C GLN A 83 -3.92 -9.25 -3.27
N THR A 84 -3.64 -10.23 -2.41
CA THR A 84 -4.63 -11.21 -1.95
C THR A 84 -4.60 -11.31 -0.42
N PRO A 85 -5.45 -10.53 0.30
CA PRO A 85 -5.52 -10.58 1.75
C PRO A 85 -5.95 -11.97 2.26
N THR A 86 -5.18 -12.53 3.19
CA THR A 86 -5.45 -13.85 3.76
C THR A 86 -6.65 -13.81 4.69
N PRO A 87 -7.61 -14.76 4.60
CA PRO A 87 -8.68 -14.90 5.58
C PRO A 87 -8.15 -15.44 6.91
N ILE A 88 -8.71 -14.95 8.02
CA ILE A 88 -8.37 -15.44 9.37
C ILE A 88 -9.66 -15.85 10.07
N GLU A 89 -9.84 -17.15 10.25
CA GLU A 89 -10.98 -17.72 10.96
C GLU A 89 -10.95 -17.34 12.44
N GLY A 90 -12.13 -17.10 13.02
CA GLY A 90 -12.29 -16.80 14.44
C GLY A 90 -11.90 -15.35 14.84
N LEU A 91 -11.38 -14.54 13.92
CA LEU A 91 -11.04 -13.14 14.15
C LEU A 91 -11.95 -12.22 13.33
N SER A 92 -12.74 -11.35 13.99
CA SER A 92 -13.58 -10.41 13.25
C SER A 92 -12.79 -9.21 12.71
N ASN A 93 -13.33 -8.55 11.68
CA ASN A 93 -12.71 -7.35 11.08
C ASN A 93 -12.40 -6.28 12.14
N PHE A 94 -13.35 -6.00 13.04
CA PHE A 94 -13.13 -5.00 14.09
C PHE A 94 -12.14 -5.48 15.16
N GLN A 95 -12.16 -6.76 15.55
CA GLN A 95 -11.20 -7.31 16.50
C GLN A 95 -9.76 -7.20 15.98
N PHE A 96 -9.56 -7.48 14.69
CA PHE A 96 -8.25 -7.31 14.05
C PHE A 96 -7.74 -5.88 14.16
N ILE A 97 -8.54 -4.90 13.72
CA ILE A 97 -8.16 -3.48 13.77
C ILE A 97 -7.90 -3.02 15.19
N ARG A 98 -8.78 -3.41 16.13
CA ARG A 98 -8.59 -3.07 17.55
C ARG A 98 -7.25 -3.58 18.08
N GLN A 99 -6.88 -4.83 17.80
CA GLN A 99 -5.60 -5.38 18.22
C GLN A 99 -4.41 -4.65 17.59
N ALA A 100 -4.52 -4.34 16.31
CA ALA A 100 -3.50 -3.57 15.61
C ALA A 100 -3.35 -2.15 16.23
N MET A 101 -4.44 -1.45 16.51
CA MET A 101 -4.41 -0.12 17.15
C MET A 101 -3.76 -0.17 18.55
N VAL A 102 -4.08 -1.18 19.35
CA VAL A 102 -3.44 -1.41 20.67
C VAL A 102 -1.95 -1.63 20.49
N SER A 103 -1.54 -2.46 19.54
CA SER A 103 -0.13 -2.75 19.22
C SER A 103 0.65 -1.51 18.77
N LEU A 104 -0.04 -0.54 18.15
CA LEU A 104 0.50 0.75 17.71
C LEU A 104 0.42 1.85 18.78
N ASN A 105 0.00 1.54 20.02
CA ASN A 105 -0.26 2.52 21.09
C ASN A 105 -1.22 3.64 20.69
N LYS A 106 -2.19 3.35 19.81
CA LYS A 106 -3.22 4.30 19.38
C LYS A 106 -4.39 4.34 20.37
N ASN A 107 -5.28 5.34 20.20
CA ASN A 107 -6.46 5.51 21.03
C ASN A 107 -7.23 4.19 21.22
N ASN A 108 -7.42 3.78 22.49
CA ASN A 108 -8.09 2.53 22.84
C ASN A 108 -9.55 2.74 23.31
N ASN A 109 -10.19 3.82 22.89
CA ASN A 109 -11.62 4.03 23.13
C ASN A 109 -12.45 3.10 22.21
N ILE A 110 -12.84 1.95 22.75
CA ILE A 110 -13.51 0.88 21.97
C ILE A 110 -14.81 1.39 21.33
N LYS A 111 -15.60 2.22 22.03
CA LYS A 111 -16.88 2.71 21.51
C LYS A 111 -16.68 3.65 20.33
N GLU A 112 -15.75 4.56 20.46
CA GLU A 112 -15.39 5.52 19.42
C GLU A 112 -14.83 4.78 18.19
N ASN A 113 -13.86 3.88 18.40
CA ASN A 113 -13.25 3.11 17.33
C ASN A 113 -14.27 2.21 16.59
N LEU A 114 -15.21 1.60 17.32
CA LEU A 114 -16.28 0.82 16.70
C LEU A 114 -17.24 1.71 15.89
N SER A 115 -17.57 2.90 16.39
CA SER A 115 -18.39 3.87 15.66
C SER A 115 -17.71 4.31 14.37
N ASN A 116 -16.41 4.67 14.44
CA ASN A 116 -15.62 5.09 13.28
C ASN A 116 -15.49 3.97 12.26
N PHE A 117 -15.23 2.73 12.72
CA PHE A 117 -15.19 1.56 11.84
C PHE A 117 -16.51 1.37 11.08
N ARG A 118 -17.65 1.41 11.78
CA ARG A 118 -18.96 1.23 11.17
C ARG A 118 -19.32 2.36 10.20
N GLN A 119 -18.93 3.58 10.53
CA GLN A 119 -19.12 4.72 9.62
C GLN A 119 -18.31 4.51 8.34
N SER A 120 -17.02 4.18 8.45
CA SER A 120 -16.18 3.91 7.30
C SER A 120 -16.69 2.72 6.45
N ALA A 121 -17.19 1.65 7.09
CA ALA A 121 -17.80 0.53 6.41
C ALA A 121 -19.07 0.94 5.64
N THR A 122 -19.90 1.80 6.23
CA THR A 122 -21.10 2.35 5.60
C THR A 122 -20.75 3.22 4.40
N ASP A 123 -19.78 4.13 4.53
CA ASP A 123 -19.31 5.01 3.46
C ASP A 123 -18.80 4.20 2.25
N LEU A 124 -18.18 3.05 2.51
CA LEU A 124 -17.69 2.12 1.51
C LEU A 124 -18.76 1.16 0.97
N GLY A 125 -20.02 1.27 1.44
CA GLY A 125 -21.13 0.41 1.02
C GLY A 125 -20.97 -1.07 1.43
N LEU A 126 -20.27 -1.33 2.55
CA LEU A 126 -20.17 -2.66 3.15
C LEU A 126 -21.40 -2.95 4.03
N ALA A 127 -21.66 -4.25 4.28
CA ALA A 127 -22.80 -4.68 5.09
C ALA A 127 -22.79 -4.08 6.51
N SER A 128 -23.96 -3.82 7.09
CA SER A 128 -24.12 -3.18 8.40
C SER A 128 -23.42 -3.90 9.56
N GLU A 129 -23.21 -5.20 9.44
CA GLU A 129 -22.52 -6.03 10.45
C GLU A 129 -21.08 -6.39 10.03
N TRP A 130 -20.46 -5.59 9.15
CA TRP A 130 -19.10 -5.84 8.68
C TRP A 130 -18.06 -5.94 9.81
N ASP A 131 -18.26 -5.20 10.89
CA ASP A 131 -17.45 -5.27 12.10
C ASP A 131 -17.41 -6.67 12.74
N LYS A 132 -18.49 -7.45 12.60
CA LYS A 132 -18.63 -8.81 13.16
C LYS A 132 -18.20 -9.92 12.21
N LYS A 133 -18.16 -9.66 10.88
CA LYS A 133 -17.72 -10.65 9.90
C LYS A 133 -16.25 -11.01 10.15
N GLN A 134 -15.93 -12.27 9.92
CA GLN A 134 -14.54 -12.76 10.05
C GLN A 134 -13.64 -12.10 8.99
N LEU A 135 -12.39 -11.82 9.37
CA LEU A 135 -11.44 -11.09 8.55
C LEU A 135 -11.22 -11.79 7.21
N ASN A 136 -11.62 -11.13 6.13
CA ASN A 136 -11.49 -11.57 4.74
C ASN A 136 -12.14 -12.93 4.40
N LEU A 137 -12.84 -13.58 5.34
CA LEU A 137 -13.52 -14.85 5.11
C LEU A 137 -14.82 -14.58 4.35
N GLU A 138 -15.06 -15.37 3.28
CA GLU A 138 -16.25 -15.24 2.41
C GLU A 138 -16.46 -13.84 1.81
N ALA A 139 -15.44 -12.98 1.86
CA ALA A 139 -15.48 -11.65 1.28
C ALA A 139 -15.10 -11.71 -0.21
N SER A 140 -15.85 -11.00 -1.04
CA SER A 140 -15.49 -10.76 -2.44
C SER A 140 -14.18 -9.96 -2.56
N GLY A 141 -13.55 -9.97 -3.73
CA GLY A 141 -12.33 -9.19 -3.98
C GLY A 141 -12.52 -7.70 -3.66
N GLY A 142 -13.61 -7.10 -4.12
CA GLY A 142 -13.94 -5.70 -3.84
C GLY A 142 -14.20 -5.43 -2.35
N GLU A 143 -14.88 -6.31 -1.63
CA GLU A 143 -15.09 -6.18 -0.17
C GLU A 143 -13.77 -6.25 0.59
N LYS A 144 -12.83 -7.11 0.19
CA LYS A 144 -11.48 -7.19 0.78
C LYS A 144 -10.71 -5.88 0.59
N LYS A 145 -10.74 -5.30 -0.62
CA LYS A 145 -10.12 -4.00 -0.90
C LYS A 145 -10.73 -2.86 -0.09
N LYS A 146 -12.05 -2.81 0.02
CA LYS A 146 -12.75 -1.86 0.88
C LYS A 146 -12.36 -2.03 2.36
N ASN A 147 -12.20 -3.27 2.83
CA ASN A 147 -11.73 -3.54 4.19
C ASN A 147 -10.30 -3.08 4.44
N GLU A 148 -9.39 -3.18 3.45
CA GLU A 148 -8.04 -2.62 3.53
C GLU A 148 -8.05 -1.08 3.63
N LEU A 149 -9.00 -0.40 2.97
CA LEU A 149 -9.18 1.05 3.12
C LEU A 149 -9.63 1.43 4.54
N ILE A 150 -10.51 0.64 5.17
CA ILE A 150 -10.85 0.84 6.59
C ILE A 150 -9.60 0.67 7.46
N GLN A 151 -8.79 -0.35 7.19
CA GLN A 151 -7.53 -0.55 7.92
C GLN A 151 -6.59 0.64 7.75
N LEU A 152 -6.39 1.14 6.53
CA LEU A 152 -5.59 2.33 6.26
C LEU A 152 -6.07 3.54 7.04
N GLU A 153 -7.38 3.81 7.03
CA GLU A 153 -7.99 4.94 7.73
C GLU A 153 -7.84 4.84 9.24
N MET A 154 -8.14 3.67 9.82
CA MET A 154 -8.10 3.44 11.26
C MET A 154 -6.68 3.34 11.81
N LEU A 155 -5.77 2.71 11.08
CA LEU A 155 -4.36 2.55 11.48
C LEU A 155 -3.53 3.79 11.19
N ASP A 156 -3.98 4.67 10.31
CA ASP A 156 -3.37 5.96 9.99
C ASP A 156 -1.82 5.92 9.97
N PRO A 157 -1.21 5.13 9.07
CA PRO A 157 0.24 4.98 9.01
C PRO A 157 0.92 6.26 8.52
N LYS A 158 2.26 6.31 8.57
CA LYS A 158 3.06 7.38 7.97
C LYS A 158 3.28 7.17 6.48
N LEU A 159 3.48 5.91 6.11
CA LEU A 159 3.64 5.47 4.73
C LEU A 159 2.74 4.28 4.47
N ALA A 160 1.95 4.37 3.40
CA ALA A 160 1.14 3.26 2.90
C ALA A 160 1.62 2.85 1.50
N ILE A 161 1.79 1.54 1.28
CA ILE A 161 2.03 0.97 -0.04
C ILE A 161 0.82 0.12 -0.39
N LEU A 162 0.12 0.48 -1.46
CA LEU A 162 -1.09 -0.21 -1.92
C LEU A 162 -0.82 -0.92 -3.24
N ASP A 163 -0.96 -2.24 -3.22
CA ASP A 163 -0.73 -3.08 -4.41
C ASP A 163 -2.07 -3.37 -5.10
N GLU A 164 -2.26 -2.78 -6.29
CA GLU A 164 -3.48 -2.86 -7.11
C GLU A 164 -4.77 -2.60 -6.29
N PRO A 165 -4.88 -1.44 -5.61
CA PRO A 165 -6.03 -1.16 -4.76
C PRO A 165 -7.35 -1.02 -5.53
N ASP A 166 -7.27 -0.81 -6.83
CA ASP A 166 -8.38 -0.67 -7.79
C ASP A 166 -8.93 -2.02 -8.29
N SER A 167 -8.20 -3.10 -8.10
CA SER A 167 -8.57 -4.42 -8.63
C SER A 167 -9.91 -4.92 -8.08
N GLY A 168 -10.84 -5.24 -8.98
CA GLY A 168 -12.18 -5.74 -8.63
C GLY A 168 -13.15 -4.71 -8.06
N LEU A 169 -12.84 -3.42 -8.16
CA LEU A 169 -13.74 -2.32 -7.81
C LEU A 169 -14.51 -1.84 -9.04
N ASP A 170 -15.76 -1.45 -8.85
CA ASP A 170 -16.55 -0.74 -9.85
C ASP A 170 -16.20 0.77 -9.88
N ILE A 171 -16.76 1.49 -10.87
CA ILE A 171 -16.47 2.91 -11.09
C ILE A 171 -16.81 3.78 -9.88
N ASP A 172 -17.89 3.46 -9.15
CA ASP A 172 -18.30 4.25 -7.99
C ASP A 172 -17.39 3.95 -6.78
N ALA A 173 -16.97 2.70 -6.61
CA ALA A 173 -15.97 2.34 -5.60
C ALA A 173 -14.60 2.98 -5.87
N ILE A 174 -14.19 3.13 -7.14
CA ILE A 174 -12.96 3.86 -7.52
C ILE A 174 -13.03 5.34 -7.12
N LYS A 175 -14.18 6.01 -7.27
CA LYS A 175 -14.34 7.40 -6.81
C LYS A 175 -14.11 7.51 -5.31
N ILE A 176 -14.74 6.61 -4.53
CA ILE A 176 -14.59 6.58 -3.06
C ILE A 176 -13.13 6.26 -2.68
N LEU A 177 -12.48 5.31 -3.39
CA LEU A 177 -11.06 5.01 -3.22
C LEU A 177 -10.22 6.28 -3.38
N VAL A 178 -10.38 7.02 -4.47
CA VAL A 178 -9.63 8.27 -4.74
C VAL A 178 -9.85 9.29 -3.62
N GLU A 179 -11.09 9.51 -3.20
CA GLU A 179 -11.42 10.45 -2.10
C GLU A 179 -10.73 10.06 -0.79
N LYS A 180 -10.79 8.78 -0.42
CA LYS A 180 -10.15 8.26 0.80
C LYS A 180 -8.62 8.38 0.73
N LEU A 181 -8.00 8.07 -0.40
CA LEU A 181 -6.55 8.15 -0.58
C LEU A 181 -6.06 9.61 -0.57
N ARG A 182 -6.78 10.53 -1.21
CA ARG A 182 -6.47 11.96 -1.11
C ARG A 182 -6.61 12.47 0.33
N ALA A 183 -7.72 12.15 1.00
CA ALA A 183 -7.91 12.52 2.41
C ALA A 183 -6.83 11.96 3.35
N PHE A 184 -6.24 10.81 3.01
CA PHE A 184 -5.09 10.28 3.74
C PHE A 184 -3.85 11.17 3.59
N VAL A 185 -3.53 11.58 2.36
CA VAL A 185 -2.33 12.38 2.04
C VAL A 185 -2.49 13.85 2.45
N ASP A 186 -3.69 14.42 2.33
CA ASP A 186 -3.98 15.83 2.65
C ASP A 186 -3.72 16.19 4.14
N LYS A 187 -3.45 15.21 4.99
CA LYS A 187 -2.93 15.42 6.35
C LYS A 187 -1.53 16.05 6.40
N GLY A 188 -0.83 16.08 5.25
CA GLY A 188 0.40 16.87 5.03
C GLY A 188 1.71 16.18 5.38
N ASP A 189 1.70 15.06 6.10
CA ASP A 189 2.89 14.32 6.53
C ASP A 189 2.89 12.84 6.08
N LYS A 190 1.97 12.48 5.20
CA LYS A 190 1.75 11.10 4.75
C LYS A 190 2.38 10.84 3.39
N THR A 191 2.93 9.65 3.24
CA THR A 191 3.44 9.14 1.96
C THR A 191 2.55 8.00 1.49
N LEU A 192 2.07 8.08 0.27
CA LEU A 192 1.27 7.03 -0.37
C LEU A 192 2.00 6.54 -1.62
N ILE A 193 2.34 5.27 -1.65
CA ILE A 193 2.88 4.60 -2.84
C ILE A 193 1.81 3.66 -3.36
N ILE A 194 1.47 3.79 -4.64
CA ILE A 194 0.47 2.95 -5.30
C ILE A 194 1.14 2.18 -6.43
N VAL A 195 0.99 0.88 -6.40
CA VAL A 195 1.28 0.02 -7.55
C VAL A 195 -0.01 -0.13 -8.33
N SER A 196 -0.11 0.49 -9.50
CA SER A 196 -1.27 0.38 -10.37
C SER A 196 -0.91 0.63 -11.83
N HIS A 197 -1.71 0.08 -12.71
CA HIS A 197 -1.70 0.35 -14.16
C HIS A 197 -3.07 0.86 -14.63
N TYR A 198 -3.94 1.26 -13.71
CA TYR A 198 -5.29 1.73 -14.03
C TYR A 198 -5.28 3.24 -14.27
N ALA A 199 -5.45 3.62 -15.55
CA ALA A 199 -5.36 5.00 -16.02
C ALA A 199 -6.22 5.99 -15.23
N GLU A 200 -7.48 5.63 -14.97
CA GLU A 200 -8.43 6.50 -14.28
C GLU A 200 -8.00 6.80 -12.84
N LEU A 201 -7.48 5.80 -12.12
CA LEU A 201 -6.95 5.99 -10.76
C LEU A 201 -5.76 6.95 -10.78
N ILE A 202 -4.79 6.71 -11.66
CA ILE A 202 -3.57 7.53 -11.78
C ILE A 202 -3.94 8.97 -12.14
N THR A 203 -4.81 9.16 -13.13
CA THR A 203 -5.28 10.49 -13.56
C THR A 203 -5.96 11.24 -12.42
N LYS A 204 -6.87 10.57 -11.69
CA LYS A 204 -7.61 11.20 -10.58
C LYS A 204 -6.73 11.49 -9.37
N LEU A 205 -5.73 10.69 -9.11
CA LEU A 205 -4.81 10.91 -7.99
C LEU A 205 -3.76 11.96 -8.29
N ASN A 206 -3.41 12.20 -9.56
CA ASN A 206 -2.39 13.17 -9.98
C ASN A 206 -1.14 13.06 -9.10
N PRO A 207 -0.36 11.96 -9.24
CA PRO A 207 0.76 11.68 -8.35
C PRO A 207 1.90 12.70 -8.49
N ASP A 208 2.69 12.85 -7.43
CA ASP A 208 3.85 13.74 -7.40
C ASP A 208 5.04 13.12 -8.15
N THR A 209 5.21 11.80 -8.08
CA THR A 209 6.26 11.09 -8.83
C THR A 209 5.77 9.77 -9.41
N LEU A 210 6.44 9.38 -10.48
CA LEU A 210 6.29 8.09 -11.15
C LEU A 210 7.61 7.31 -11.04
N THR A 211 7.54 6.06 -10.62
CA THR A 211 8.65 5.10 -10.66
C THR A 211 8.33 4.01 -11.67
N ILE A 212 9.18 3.83 -12.67
CA ILE A 212 9.03 2.83 -13.71
C ILE A 212 10.04 1.72 -13.47
N LEU A 213 9.56 0.49 -13.24
CA LEU A 213 10.39 -0.70 -13.15
C LEU A 213 10.50 -1.38 -14.51
N ASP A 214 11.72 -1.72 -14.91
CA ASP A 214 12.00 -2.46 -16.14
C ASP A 214 12.08 -3.99 -15.92
N LYS A 215 12.22 -4.74 -17.01
CA LYS A 215 12.34 -6.20 -16.97
C LYS A 215 13.65 -6.70 -16.35
N GLN A 216 14.64 -5.85 -16.19
CA GLN A 216 15.93 -6.12 -15.56
C GLN A 216 15.92 -5.84 -14.06
N GLY A 217 14.80 -5.35 -13.53
CA GLY A 217 14.65 -4.99 -12.13
C GLY A 217 15.26 -3.62 -11.74
N ASN A 218 15.60 -2.77 -12.74
CA ASN A 218 16.04 -1.41 -12.48
C ASN A 218 14.83 -0.48 -12.39
N ALA A 219 15.03 0.69 -11.76
CA ALA A 219 13.99 1.72 -11.64
C ALA A 219 14.42 3.04 -12.25
N LYS A 220 13.48 3.75 -12.84
CA LYS A 220 13.60 5.17 -13.19
C LYS A 220 12.50 5.95 -12.48
N GLN A 221 12.88 6.90 -11.64
CA GLN A 221 11.95 7.82 -10.97
C GLN A 221 11.91 9.16 -11.69
N THR A 222 10.72 9.75 -11.83
CA THR A 222 10.51 11.03 -12.52
C THR A 222 9.28 11.75 -11.96
N GLU A 223 9.27 13.09 -12.06
CA GLU A 223 8.11 13.94 -11.79
C GLU A 223 7.26 14.18 -13.05
N ASP A 224 7.74 13.74 -14.21
CA ASP A 224 7.00 13.84 -15.46
C ASP A 224 5.92 12.75 -15.54
N ILE A 225 4.72 13.12 -15.14
CA ILE A 225 3.56 12.22 -15.11
C ILE A 225 3.03 11.93 -16.53
N GLN A 226 3.40 12.74 -17.55
CA GLN A 226 2.99 12.47 -18.94
C GLN A 226 3.48 11.10 -19.39
N ILE A 227 4.64 10.65 -18.91
CA ILE A 227 5.18 9.32 -19.20
C ILE A 227 4.21 8.21 -18.74
N ALA A 228 3.47 8.40 -17.64
CA ALA A 228 2.47 7.42 -17.21
C ALA A 228 1.35 7.28 -18.24
N TYR A 229 0.88 8.39 -18.81
CA TYR A 229 -0.17 8.38 -19.84
C TYR A 229 0.33 7.74 -21.13
N ASP A 230 1.55 8.05 -21.54
CA ASP A 230 2.18 7.45 -22.72
C ASP A 230 2.31 5.93 -22.57
N ILE A 231 2.69 5.44 -21.38
CA ILE A 231 2.75 4.01 -21.08
C ILE A 231 1.36 3.37 -21.09
N LEU A 232 0.33 4.06 -20.57
CA LEU A 232 -1.04 3.55 -20.55
C LEU A 232 -1.66 3.44 -21.94
N GLU A 233 -1.29 4.34 -22.85
CA GLU A 233 -1.76 4.33 -24.25
C GLU A 233 -0.98 3.36 -25.13
N ASN A 234 0.35 3.32 -25.01
CA ASN A 234 1.26 2.64 -25.94
C ASN A 234 1.92 1.38 -25.36
N GLY A 235 1.78 1.14 -24.06
CA GLY A 235 2.47 0.06 -23.34
C GLY A 235 3.92 0.40 -23.01
N PHE A 236 4.60 -0.53 -22.31
CA PHE A 236 5.99 -0.39 -21.86
C PHE A 236 7.05 -0.55 -22.97
N ASN A 237 6.66 -0.78 -24.21
CA ASN A 237 7.55 -1.00 -25.35
C ASN A 237 7.47 0.12 -26.40
N GLY A 238 6.86 1.25 -26.07
CA GLY A 238 6.74 2.43 -26.90
C GLY A 238 8.01 3.29 -26.89
#